data_ac3e8b266e5a14590943d360e5ade341
#
_entry.id   ac3e8b266e5a14590943d360e5ade341
#
_cell.length_a   1.000
_cell.length_b   1.000
_cell.length_c   1.000
_cell.angle_alpha   90.00
_cell.angle_beta   90.00
_cell.angle_gamma   90.00
#
_symmetry.space_group_name_H-M   'P 1'
#
loop_
_entity.id
_entity.type
_entity.pdbx_description
1 polymer ?
#
loop_
_entity_poly.entity_id
_entity_poly.type
_entity_poly.pdbx_seq_one_letter_code
_entity_poly.pdbx_strand_id
1 'polypeptide(L)'
;MLLAKRSEKLIASIHQYQKHRSSRGPIGRVLCRVGKLRHVFWTLITGSDINREAQIAKGVRFPHPNGVVVHQDAVIGEGCLIMQQVTLGQTATAGAPTVCDGAYIGAGAKVIGKVRIGERARVGANAVVLVDVPDDATAVGIPARIIQRTIETGD
;
A
#
# COMPACT_ATOMS: atom_id res chain seq x y z
N MET A 1 2.23 5.79 -18.23
CA MET A 1 2.14 7.21 -17.85
C MET A 1 0.73 7.64 -17.41
N LEU A 2 -0.35 7.33 -18.16
CA LEU A 2 -1.72 7.76 -17.80
C LEU A 2 -2.26 7.14 -16.50
N LEU A 3 -2.03 5.84 -16.25
CA LEU A 3 -2.49 5.12 -15.06
C LEU A 3 -1.79 5.61 -13.78
N ALA A 4 -0.50 5.89 -13.83
CA ALA A 4 0.25 6.44 -12.69
C ALA A 4 -0.34 7.79 -12.25
N LYS A 5 -0.68 8.68 -13.17
CA LYS A 5 -1.36 9.94 -12.85
C LYS A 5 -2.74 9.75 -12.21
N ARG A 6 -3.45 8.65 -12.56
CA ARG A 6 -4.75 8.33 -11.94
C ARG A 6 -4.59 7.84 -10.51
N SER A 7 -3.58 7.01 -10.23
CA SER A 7 -3.29 6.58 -8.86
C SER A 7 -2.85 7.73 -7.96
N GLU A 8 -2.06 8.66 -8.46
CA GLU A 8 -1.71 9.89 -7.72
C GLU A 8 -2.97 10.69 -7.31
N LYS A 9 -3.95 10.81 -8.21
CA LYS A 9 -5.23 11.48 -7.92
C LYS A 9 -6.06 10.72 -6.88
N LEU A 10 -6.04 9.37 -6.92
CA LEU A 10 -6.67 8.54 -5.91
C LEU A 10 -6.02 8.79 -4.53
N ILE A 11 -4.70 8.70 -4.43
CA ILE A 11 -3.98 8.94 -3.17
C ILE A 11 -4.19 10.37 -2.66
N ALA A 12 -4.16 11.37 -3.56
CA ALA A 12 -4.47 12.76 -3.18
C ALA A 12 -5.90 12.90 -2.63
N SER A 13 -6.87 12.13 -3.12
CA SER A 13 -8.24 12.14 -2.58
C SER A 13 -8.32 11.51 -1.17
N ILE A 14 -7.52 10.48 -0.90
CA ILE A 14 -7.37 9.87 0.43
C ILE A 14 -6.78 10.90 1.40
N HIS A 15 -5.66 11.51 1.06
CA HIS A 15 -5.04 12.54 1.90
C HIS A 15 -5.96 13.75 2.14
N GLN A 16 -6.70 14.19 1.12
CA GLN A 16 -7.69 15.26 1.27
C GLN A 16 -8.78 14.88 2.28
N TYR A 17 -9.33 13.68 2.17
CA TYR A 17 -10.30 13.16 3.12
C TYR A 17 -9.73 13.12 4.54
N GLN A 18 -8.56 12.49 4.73
CA GLN A 18 -7.94 12.34 6.05
C GLN A 18 -7.63 13.69 6.71
N LYS A 19 -7.16 14.68 5.94
CA LYS A 19 -6.89 16.03 6.42
C LYS A 19 -8.14 16.72 6.99
N HIS A 20 -9.32 16.44 6.42
CA HIS A 20 -10.54 17.17 6.76
C HIS A 20 -11.57 16.34 7.54
N ARG A 21 -11.32 15.04 7.78
CA ARG A 21 -12.29 14.16 8.47
C ARG A 21 -12.67 14.62 9.88
N SER A 22 -11.76 15.27 10.60
CA SER A 22 -11.97 15.79 11.96
C SER A 22 -12.37 17.27 12.00
N SER A 23 -12.55 17.92 10.84
CA SER A 23 -12.90 19.34 10.78
C SER A 23 -14.32 19.59 11.23
N ARG A 24 -14.51 20.47 12.24
CA ARG A 24 -15.83 20.82 12.78
C ARG A 24 -16.53 21.94 11.99
N GLY A 25 -15.81 22.77 11.24
CA GLY A 25 -16.33 23.88 10.48
C GLY A 25 -17.06 23.49 9.18
N PRO A 26 -17.94 24.37 8.64
CA PRO A 26 -18.70 24.07 7.43
C PRO A 26 -17.80 23.80 6.22
N ILE A 27 -16.76 24.59 6.02
CA ILE A 27 -15.80 24.43 4.91
C ILE A 27 -15.10 23.08 5.01
N GLY A 28 -14.61 22.68 6.20
CA GLY A 28 -13.95 21.40 6.38
C GLY A 28 -14.86 20.21 6.12
N ARG A 29 -16.16 20.31 6.50
CA ARG A 29 -17.16 19.29 6.17
C ARG A 29 -17.39 19.15 4.66
N VAL A 30 -17.43 20.25 3.95
CA VAL A 30 -17.56 20.26 2.47
C VAL A 30 -16.31 19.60 1.85
N LEU A 31 -15.10 20.01 2.25
CA LEU A 31 -13.84 19.43 1.75
C LEU A 31 -13.73 17.92 2.03
N CYS A 32 -14.19 17.47 3.19
CA CYS A 32 -14.27 16.06 3.53
C CYS A 32 -15.20 15.30 2.57
N ARG A 33 -16.41 15.84 2.30
CA ARG A 33 -17.37 15.25 1.34
C ARG A 33 -16.78 15.18 -0.06
N VAL A 34 -16.15 16.25 -0.52
CA VAL A 34 -15.45 16.28 -1.81
C VAL A 34 -14.36 15.22 -1.88
N GLY A 35 -13.56 15.07 -0.82
CA GLY A 35 -12.55 14.01 -0.70
C GLY A 35 -13.16 12.62 -0.86
N LYS A 36 -14.29 12.34 -0.18
CA LYS A 36 -15.02 11.06 -0.29
C LYS A 36 -15.52 10.78 -1.72
N LEU A 37 -16.15 11.77 -2.37
CA LEU A 37 -16.67 11.62 -3.73
C LEU A 37 -15.53 11.38 -4.73
N ARG A 38 -14.45 12.13 -4.61
CA ARG A 38 -13.24 11.95 -5.44
C ARG A 38 -12.63 10.58 -5.23
N HIS A 39 -12.57 10.10 -3.98
CA HIS A 39 -12.06 8.76 -3.68
C HIS A 39 -12.89 7.70 -4.38
N VAL A 40 -14.23 7.70 -4.25
CA VAL A 40 -15.12 6.74 -4.93
C VAL A 40 -14.91 6.79 -6.45
N PHE A 41 -14.89 7.98 -7.04
CA PHE A 41 -14.67 8.15 -8.48
C PHE A 41 -13.33 7.53 -8.93
N TRP A 42 -12.23 7.85 -8.24
CA TRP A 42 -10.92 7.32 -8.63
C TRP A 42 -10.77 5.84 -8.35
N THR A 43 -11.39 5.30 -7.30
CA THR A 43 -11.48 3.85 -7.02
C THR A 43 -12.09 3.11 -8.21
N LEU A 44 -13.22 3.59 -8.71
CA LEU A 44 -13.88 3.00 -9.90
C LEU A 44 -13.01 3.10 -11.15
N ILE A 45 -12.38 4.26 -11.39
CA ILE A 45 -11.54 4.50 -12.58
C ILE A 45 -10.26 3.67 -12.56
N THR A 46 -9.69 3.43 -11.38
CA THR A 46 -8.43 2.68 -11.23
C THR A 46 -8.64 1.16 -11.10
N GLY A 47 -9.85 0.73 -10.78
CA GLY A 47 -10.14 -0.68 -10.48
C GLY A 47 -9.40 -1.20 -9.25
N SER A 48 -9.17 -0.33 -8.26
CA SER A 48 -8.50 -0.66 -7.00
C SER A 48 -9.47 -0.52 -5.83
N ASP A 49 -9.20 -1.22 -4.73
CA ASP A 49 -9.90 -1.07 -3.46
C ASP A 49 -8.90 -0.66 -2.37
N ILE A 50 -8.48 0.59 -2.41
CA ILE A 50 -7.59 1.17 -1.40
C ILE A 50 -8.45 1.93 -0.39
N ASN A 51 -8.55 1.41 0.83
CA ASN A 51 -9.39 2.04 1.85
C ASN A 51 -8.87 3.44 2.21
N ARG A 52 -9.78 4.40 2.30
CA ARG A 52 -9.44 5.80 2.60
C ARG A 52 -8.92 6.04 4.02
N GLU A 53 -9.10 5.07 4.93
CA GLU A 53 -8.54 5.12 6.30
C GLU A 53 -7.11 4.58 6.35
N ALA A 54 -6.65 3.84 5.34
CA ALA A 54 -5.29 3.31 5.28
C ALA A 54 -4.25 4.43 5.38
N GLN A 55 -3.21 4.20 6.16
CA GLN A 55 -2.13 5.16 6.32
C GLN A 55 -1.13 5.02 5.17
N ILE A 56 -1.14 5.97 4.25
CA ILE A 56 -0.28 5.96 3.08
C ILE A 56 0.63 7.19 3.14
N ALA A 57 1.92 6.97 3.30
CA ALA A 57 2.91 8.05 3.36
C ALA A 57 3.11 8.72 2.01
N LYS A 58 3.89 9.80 2.00
CA LYS A 58 4.24 10.52 0.77
C LYS A 58 5.16 9.67 -0.13
N GLY A 59 5.12 9.93 -1.42
CA GLY A 59 5.99 9.27 -2.38
C GLY A 59 5.65 7.80 -2.67
N VAL A 60 4.60 7.22 -2.06
CA VAL A 60 4.11 5.89 -2.41
C VAL A 60 3.58 5.89 -3.83
N ARG A 61 4.01 4.90 -4.61
CA ARG A 61 3.65 4.79 -6.03
C ARG A 61 2.88 3.51 -6.33
N PHE A 62 1.81 3.66 -7.11
CA PHE A 62 1.01 2.56 -7.67
C PHE A 62 1.00 2.71 -9.20
N PRO A 63 2.04 2.25 -9.92
CA PRO A 63 2.14 2.46 -11.39
C PRO A 63 0.95 1.87 -12.15
N HIS A 64 0.47 0.73 -11.67
CA HIS A 64 -0.67 -0.01 -12.22
C HIS A 64 -1.64 -0.34 -11.07
N PRO A 65 -2.54 0.55 -10.67
CA PRO A 65 -3.35 0.39 -9.45
C PRO A 65 -4.44 -0.69 -9.58
N ASN A 66 -4.68 -1.24 -10.76
CA ASN A 66 -5.73 -2.22 -11.00
C ASN A 66 -5.62 -3.44 -10.08
N GLY A 67 -6.72 -3.80 -9.41
CA GLY A 67 -6.80 -4.95 -8.51
C GLY A 67 -5.98 -4.82 -7.23
N VAL A 68 -5.44 -3.64 -6.92
CA VAL A 68 -4.79 -3.40 -5.63
C VAL A 68 -5.85 -3.28 -4.55
N VAL A 69 -5.69 -4.06 -3.47
CA VAL A 69 -6.57 -4.04 -2.30
C VAL A 69 -5.74 -3.68 -1.07
N VAL A 70 -6.14 -2.64 -0.34
CA VAL A 70 -5.45 -2.18 0.89
C VAL A 70 -6.45 -2.03 2.02
N HIS A 71 -6.24 -2.81 3.09
CA HIS A 71 -7.08 -2.76 4.28
C HIS A 71 -6.97 -1.40 5.00
N GLN A 72 -8.04 -0.99 5.69
CA GLN A 72 -8.12 0.29 6.39
C GLN A 72 -7.03 0.51 7.44
N ASP A 73 -6.57 -0.55 8.10
CA ASP A 73 -5.56 -0.49 9.15
C ASP A 73 -4.14 -0.74 8.62
N ALA A 74 -3.98 -0.89 7.29
CA ALA A 74 -2.65 -1.05 6.69
C ALA A 74 -1.87 0.26 6.74
N VAL A 75 -0.55 0.12 6.94
CA VAL A 75 0.40 1.24 6.95
C VAL A 75 1.40 1.04 5.81
N ILE A 76 1.59 2.08 4.99
CA ILE A 76 2.56 2.07 3.88
C ILE A 76 3.48 3.27 4.03
N GLY A 77 4.76 3.00 4.25
CA GLY A 77 5.83 3.97 4.45
C GLY A 77 6.21 4.73 3.18
N GLU A 78 7.13 5.68 3.34
CA GLU A 78 7.52 6.59 2.26
C GLU A 78 8.23 5.85 1.12
N GLY A 79 8.01 6.32 -0.11
CA GLY A 79 8.73 5.85 -1.29
C GLY A 79 8.44 4.40 -1.71
N CYS A 80 7.51 3.70 -1.06
CA CYS A 80 7.14 2.35 -1.44
C CYS A 80 6.61 2.25 -2.87
N LEU A 81 6.90 1.12 -3.52
CA LEU A 81 6.40 0.81 -4.86
C LEU A 81 5.50 -0.44 -4.79
N ILE A 82 4.22 -0.24 -5.02
CA ILE A 82 3.20 -1.30 -4.97
C ILE A 82 2.68 -1.57 -6.38
N MET A 83 2.89 -2.80 -6.85
CA MET A 83 2.48 -3.21 -8.19
C MET A 83 0.99 -3.63 -8.24
N GLN A 84 0.49 -3.94 -9.43
CA GLN A 84 -0.90 -4.35 -9.63
C GLN A 84 -1.27 -5.62 -8.87
N GLN A 85 -2.56 -5.79 -8.56
CA GLN A 85 -3.16 -6.98 -7.93
C GLN A 85 -2.55 -7.36 -6.57
N VAL A 86 -1.83 -6.44 -5.93
CA VAL A 86 -1.33 -6.61 -4.57
C VAL A 86 -2.48 -6.54 -3.58
N THR A 87 -2.46 -7.44 -2.59
CA THR A 87 -3.37 -7.36 -1.44
C THR A 87 -2.57 -7.14 -0.16
N LEU A 88 -2.87 -6.05 0.54
CA LEU A 88 -2.44 -5.81 1.91
C LEU A 88 -3.66 -6.02 2.80
N GLY A 89 -3.85 -7.24 3.29
CA GLY A 89 -5.07 -7.68 3.96
C GLY A 89 -4.85 -8.07 5.43
N GLN A 90 -5.95 -8.10 6.21
CA GLN A 90 -5.91 -8.65 7.56
C GLN A 90 -6.47 -10.06 7.60
N THR A 91 -6.17 -10.79 8.68
CA THR A 91 -6.86 -12.02 9.04
C THR A 91 -7.90 -11.74 10.12
N ALA A 92 -8.80 -12.69 10.36
CA ALA A 92 -9.84 -12.54 11.40
C ALA A 92 -9.27 -12.32 12.81
N THR A 93 -8.05 -12.77 13.08
CA THR A 93 -7.43 -12.77 14.42
C THR A 93 -6.20 -11.87 14.53
N ALA A 94 -5.67 -11.37 13.43
CA ALA A 94 -4.47 -10.53 13.41
C ALA A 94 -4.74 -9.22 12.66
N GLY A 95 -4.00 -8.16 13.01
CA GLY A 95 -4.09 -6.84 12.36
C GLY A 95 -3.68 -6.84 10.90
N ALA A 96 -3.60 -5.67 10.32
CA ALA A 96 -3.20 -5.43 8.93
C ALA A 96 -1.67 -5.25 8.79
N PRO A 97 -1.13 -5.39 7.56
CA PRO A 97 0.30 -5.26 7.31
C PRO A 97 0.84 -3.85 7.51
N THR A 98 2.11 -3.79 7.92
CA THR A 98 2.93 -2.58 7.90
C THR A 98 4.04 -2.75 6.86
N VAL A 99 4.07 -1.90 5.85
CA VAL A 99 5.10 -1.84 4.82
C VAL A 99 5.99 -0.65 5.12
N CYS A 100 7.26 -0.89 5.47
CA CYS A 100 8.23 0.15 5.81
C CYS A 100 8.77 0.86 4.56
N ASP A 101 9.55 1.93 4.78
CA ASP A 101 10.00 2.84 3.73
C ASP A 101 10.78 2.15 2.61
N GLY A 102 10.57 2.60 1.40
CA GLY A 102 11.30 2.14 0.23
C GLY A 102 11.04 0.68 -0.19
N ALA A 103 10.12 -0.01 0.46
CA ALA A 103 9.82 -1.40 0.13
C ALA A 103 9.17 -1.54 -1.27
N TYR A 104 9.44 -2.67 -1.90
CA TYR A 104 8.87 -3.06 -3.19
C TYR A 104 7.94 -4.25 -3.03
N ILE A 105 6.68 -4.12 -3.46
CA ILE A 105 5.71 -5.22 -3.45
C ILE A 105 5.38 -5.59 -4.89
N GLY A 106 5.82 -6.78 -5.30
CA GLY A 106 5.66 -7.30 -6.65
C GLY A 106 4.22 -7.60 -7.02
N ALA A 107 3.96 -7.65 -8.34
CA ALA A 107 2.62 -7.86 -8.88
C ALA A 107 1.96 -9.13 -8.34
N GLY A 108 0.69 -9.04 -7.96
CA GLY A 108 -0.08 -10.18 -7.46
C GLY A 108 0.26 -10.64 -6.04
N ALA A 109 1.26 -10.05 -5.39
CA ALA A 109 1.66 -10.47 -4.04
C ALA A 109 0.53 -10.26 -3.01
N LYS A 110 0.45 -11.16 -2.04
CA LYS A 110 -0.50 -11.14 -0.93
C LYS A 110 0.26 -11.05 0.38
N VAL A 111 0.13 -9.93 1.09
CA VAL A 111 0.68 -9.74 2.42
C VAL A 111 -0.49 -9.75 3.40
N ILE A 112 -0.59 -10.78 4.22
CA ILE A 112 -1.80 -11.07 4.98
C ILE A 112 -1.51 -11.19 6.47
N GLY A 113 -2.29 -10.44 7.27
CA GLY A 113 -2.17 -10.42 8.72
C GLY A 113 -1.29 -9.30 9.23
N LYS A 114 -0.98 -9.32 10.53
CA LYS A 114 -0.09 -8.35 11.19
C LYS A 114 1.38 -8.68 10.84
N VAL A 115 1.74 -8.41 9.59
CA VAL A 115 3.07 -8.69 9.03
C VAL A 115 3.81 -7.38 8.80
N ARG A 116 5.09 -7.33 9.18
CA ARG A 116 5.98 -6.21 8.87
C ARG A 116 6.83 -6.54 7.64
N ILE A 117 6.75 -5.71 6.62
CA ILE A 117 7.69 -5.71 5.50
C ILE A 117 8.74 -4.64 5.81
N GLY A 118 9.99 -5.05 5.97
CA GLY A 118 11.10 -4.20 6.37
C GLY A 118 11.44 -3.10 5.36
N GLU A 119 12.31 -2.18 5.79
CA GLU A 119 12.78 -1.10 4.92
C GLU A 119 13.52 -1.68 3.71
N ARG A 120 13.27 -1.11 2.52
CA ARG A 120 13.87 -1.54 1.24
C ARG A 120 13.71 -3.03 0.93
N ALA A 121 12.91 -3.75 1.73
CA ALA A 121 12.60 -5.15 1.48
C ALA A 121 11.83 -5.33 0.17
N ARG A 122 11.94 -6.49 -0.43
CA ARG A 122 11.32 -6.83 -1.71
C ARG A 122 10.42 -8.05 -1.56
N VAL A 123 9.18 -7.91 -1.98
CA VAL A 123 8.26 -9.05 -2.10
C VAL A 123 8.14 -9.39 -3.59
N GLY A 124 8.45 -10.62 -3.93
CA GLY A 124 8.37 -11.12 -5.30
C GLY A 124 6.94 -11.18 -5.83
N ALA A 125 6.80 -11.23 -7.15
CA ALA A 125 5.48 -11.37 -7.78
C ALA A 125 4.79 -12.65 -7.32
N ASN A 126 3.46 -12.55 -7.07
CA ASN A 126 2.60 -13.65 -6.60
C ASN A 126 3.05 -14.32 -5.29
N ALA A 127 3.97 -13.73 -4.54
CA ALA A 127 4.34 -14.27 -3.23
C ALA A 127 3.20 -14.10 -2.21
N VAL A 128 3.04 -15.09 -1.33
CA VAL A 128 2.08 -15.05 -0.21
C VAL A 128 2.86 -14.93 1.08
N VAL A 129 2.91 -13.72 1.64
CA VAL A 129 3.69 -13.37 2.82
C VAL A 129 2.81 -13.42 4.06
N LEU A 130 3.18 -14.29 4.99
CA LEU A 130 2.46 -14.55 6.24
C LEU A 130 3.35 -14.34 7.48
N VAL A 131 4.60 -13.95 7.26
CA VAL A 131 5.62 -13.71 8.31
C VAL A 131 6.36 -12.41 8.01
N ASP A 132 6.99 -11.84 9.02
CA ASP A 132 7.77 -10.61 8.86
C ASP A 132 8.93 -10.81 7.88
N VAL A 133 9.17 -9.79 7.06
CA VAL A 133 10.30 -9.72 6.13
C VAL A 133 11.29 -8.71 6.67
N PRO A 134 12.53 -9.10 6.96
CA PRO A 134 13.57 -8.18 7.45
C PRO A 134 13.87 -7.06 6.47
N ASP A 135 14.52 -6.01 6.97
CA ASP A 135 15.03 -4.93 6.14
C ASP A 135 16.01 -5.48 5.09
N ASP A 136 15.98 -4.90 3.89
CA ASP A 136 16.79 -5.29 2.72
C ASP A 136 16.63 -6.75 2.24
N ALA A 137 15.78 -7.56 2.88
CA ALA A 137 15.53 -8.95 2.48
C ALA A 137 14.57 -9.07 1.31
N THR A 138 14.54 -10.23 0.69
CA THR A 138 13.60 -10.59 -0.37
C THR A 138 12.73 -11.76 0.07
N ALA A 139 11.41 -11.64 -0.09
CA ALA A 139 10.45 -12.70 0.18
C ALA A 139 9.82 -13.19 -1.13
N VAL A 140 9.88 -14.50 -1.41
CA VAL A 140 9.37 -15.11 -2.65
C VAL A 140 8.67 -16.44 -2.38
N GLY A 141 7.69 -16.78 -3.19
CA GLY A 141 7.00 -18.09 -3.16
C GLY A 141 5.68 -18.11 -2.40
N ILE A 142 5.06 -19.29 -2.34
CA ILE A 142 3.77 -19.57 -1.70
C ILE A 142 3.91 -20.85 -0.85
N PRO A 143 3.92 -20.75 0.50
CA PRO A 143 4.13 -19.53 1.28
C PRO A 143 5.51 -18.92 1.03
N ALA A 144 5.62 -17.60 1.25
CA ALA A 144 6.86 -16.90 0.97
C ALA A 144 7.99 -17.35 1.89
N ARG A 145 9.18 -17.51 1.31
CA ARG A 145 10.44 -17.76 2.01
C ARG A 145 11.32 -16.53 1.92
N ILE A 146 12.01 -16.23 3.00
CA ILE A 146 12.93 -15.10 3.09
C ILE A 146 14.28 -15.50 2.49
N ILE A 147 14.75 -14.71 1.53
CA ILE A 147 16.10 -14.79 0.98
C ILE A 147 16.84 -13.53 1.44
N GLN A 148 17.85 -13.70 2.29
CA GLN A 148 18.72 -12.59 2.65
C GLN A 148 19.61 -12.24 1.44
N ARG A 149 19.69 -10.96 1.15
CA ARG A 149 20.58 -10.47 0.11
C ARG A 149 21.99 -10.50 0.68
N THR A 150 22.80 -11.47 0.30
CA THR A 150 24.25 -11.42 0.56
C THR A 150 24.79 -10.23 -0.21
N ILE A 151 25.14 -9.15 0.47
CA ILE A 151 25.91 -8.07 -0.13
C ILE A 151 27.31 -8.66 -0.27
N GLU A 152 27.69 -9.10 -1.45
CA GLU A 152 29.09 -9.33 -1.75
C GLU A 152 29.77 -7.96 -1.67
N THR A 153 30.45 -7.71 -0.57
CA THR A 153 31.43 -6.64 -0.47
C THR A 153 32.56 -7.05 -1.41
N GLY A 154 32.51 -6.57 -2.66
CA GLY A 154 33.62 -6.70 -3.57
C GLY A 154 34.83 -5.99 -2.98
N ASP A 155 35.88 -6.75 -2.75
CA ASP A 155 37.23 -6.27 -2.50
C ASP A 155 37.79 -5.56 -3.73
#